data_315a650024bd35ed04e075adb9cacf0c
#
_entry.id   315a650024bd35ed04e075adb9cacf0c
#
_cell.length_a   1.000
_cell.length_b   1.000
_cell.length_c   1.000
_cell.angle_alpha   90.00
_cell.angle_beta   90.00
_cell.angle_gamma   90.00
#
_symmetry.space_group_name_H-M   'P 1'
#
loop_
_entity.id
_entity.type
_entity.pdbx_description
1 polymer ?
#
loop_
_entity_poly.entity_id
_entity_poly.type
_entity_poly.pdbx_seq_one_letter_code
_entity_poly.pdbx_strand_id
1 'polypeptide(L)'
;NRYFSTRKIQNDENKNQYVAEGKWSGFFMMTGKYNPLMKFIYDGIVAIIKKRGRIYEYFTIEYLIAIFYDNNTWFKELIDGLEGFALSRNNIDLNEEWSSDLLQRYDRPFYKLSYKTAYQELTSSGKMTLYKVLLDKYA
;
A
#
# COMPACT_ATOMS: atom_id res chain seq x y z
N ASN A 1 -18.03 -10.05 -6.50
CA ASN A 1 -16.87 -10.02 -5.60
C ASN A 1 -15.76 -9.20 -6.25
N ARG A 2 -15.52 -8.02 -5.73
CA ARG A 2 -14.45 -7.14 -6.22
C ARG A 2 -13.38 -7.06 -5.15
N TYR A 3 -12.14 -7.16 -5.56
CA TYR A 3 -10.96 -6.94 -4.72
C TYR A 3 -10.04 -5.97 -5.44
N PHE A 4 -9.47 -5.06 -4.69
CA PHE A 4 -8.46 -4.14 -5.17
C PHE A 4 -7.34 -4.05 -4.12
N SER A 5 -6.13 -4.16 -4.58
CA SER A 5 -4.95 -3.90 -3.77
C SER A 5 -3.89 -3.20 -4.61
N THR A 6 -3.01 -2.50 -3.95
CA THR A 6 -1.85 -1.93 -4.61
C THR A 6 -0.80 -3.00 -4.78
N ARG A 7 -0.21 -3.09 -5.96
CA ARG A 7 0.93 -3.95 -6.24
C ARG A 7 2.23 -3.20 -6.01
N LYS A 8 3.25 -3.96 -5.68
CA LYS A 8 4.59 -3.45 -5.52
C LYS A 8 5.38 -3.65 -6.80
N ILE A 9 6.08 -2.60 -7.26
CA ILE A 9 7.05 -2.72 -8.36
C ILE A 9 8.30 -3.44 -7.86
N GLN A 10 8.94 -4.16 -8.79
CA GLN A 10 10.13 -4.97 -8.65
C GLN A 10 11.27 -4.22 -8.04
N ASN A 11 11.61 -3.81 -7.05
CA ASN A 11 12.87 -3.25 -6.49
C ASN A 11 12.71 -2.73 -5.05
N ASP A 12 11.70 -3.17 -4.35
CA ASP A 12 11.61 -2.81 -2.95
C ASP A 12 12.38 -3.88 -2.13
N GLU A 13 13.50 -3.48 -1.57
CA GLU A 13 14.37 -4.30 -0.71
C GLU A 13 13.71 -4.75 0.61
N ASN A 14 12.44 -4.41 0.82
CA ASN A 14 11.73 -4.78 2.03
C ASN A 14 11.28 -6.25 2.01
N LYS A 15 11.38 -6.89 3.15
CA LYS A 15 10.99 -8.29 3.43
C LYS A 15 9.58 -8.67 2.98
N ASN A 16 8.71 -7.71 2.70
CA ASN A 16 7.36 -7.93 2.21
C ASN A 16 7.30 -8.62 0.83
N GLN A 17 8.35 -8.50 0.02
CA GLN A 17 8.47 -9.24 -1.24
C GLN A 17 8.44 -10.76 -1.04
N TYR A 18 8.89 -11.27 0.10
CA TYR A 18 8.91 -12.70 0.39
C TYR A 18 7.53 -13.26 0.74
N VAL A 19 6.62 -12.42 1.25
CA VAL A 19 5.27 -12.86 1.62
C VAL A 19 4.28 -12.64 0.48
N ALA A 20 4.32 -11.46 -0.11
CA ALA A 20 3.36 -11.04 -1.12
C ALA A 20 3.87 -11.18 -2.56
N GLU A 21 5.17 -11.39 -2.75
CA GLU A 21 5.84 -11.48 -4.07
C GLU A 21 5.47 -10.31 -5.00
N GLY A 22 5.21 -9.14 -4.43
CA GLY A 22 4.74 -7.97 -5.17
C GLY A 22 3.27 -8.01 -5.63
N LYS A 23 2.50 -9.04 -5.27
CA LYS A 23 1.13 -9.24 -5.74
C LYS A 23 0.10 -8.39 -5.03
N TRP A 24 0.34 -8.02 -3.77
CA TRP A 24 -0.52 -7.15 -2.96
C TRP A 24 0.27 -6.32 -1.94
N SER A 25 -0.41 -5.37 -1.31
CA SER A 25 0.13 -4.60 -0.21
C SER A 25 -0.93 -4.37 0.85
N GLY A 26 -0.62 -4.68 2.11
CA GLY A 26 -1.55 -4.56 3.23
C GLY A 26 -1.87 -3.12 3.64
N PHE A 27 -1.15 -2.11 3.14
CA PHE A 27 -1.43 -0.73 3.52
C PHE A 27 -2.66 -0.13 2.85
N PHE A 28 -3.12 -0.70 1.73
CA PHE A 28 -4.32 -0.27 1.05
C PHE A 28 -4.99 -1.46 0.36
N MET A 29 -6.17 -1.79 0.81
CA MET A 29 -7.01 -2.84 0.24
C MET A 29 -8.44 -2.36 0.16
N MET A 30 -9.11 -2.64 -0.96
CA MET A 30 -10.54 -2.45 -1.13
C MET A 30 -11.19 -3.74 -1.56
N THR A 31 -12.30 -4.09 -0.95
CA THR A 31 -13.07 -5.27 -1.31
C THR A 31 -14.54 -4.93 -1.43
N GLY A 32 -15.27 -5.73 -2.19
CA GLY A 32 -16.73 -5.68 -2.17
C GLY A 32 -17.27 -6.18 -0.82
N LYS A 33 -18.50 -5.79 -0.52
CA LYS A 33 -19.23 -6.28 0.65
C LYS A 33 -19.26 -7.82 0.64
N TYR A 34 -19.04 -8.43 1.80
CA TYR A 34 -19.02 -9.90 1.97
C TYR A 34 -17.90 -10.62 1.22
N ASN A 35 -16.76 -9.98 0.99
CA ASN A 35 -15.61 -10.66 0.40
C ASN A 35 -15.08 -11.73 1.37
N PRO A 36 -14.93 -13.00 0.93
CA PRO A 36 -14.49 -14.10 1.79
C PRO A 36 -13.08 -13.91 2.35
N LEU A 37 -12.20 -13.17 1.66
CA LEU A 37 -10.88 -12.83 2.16
C LEU A 37 -10.95 -12.05 3.48
N MET A 38 -11.83 -11.03 3.57
CA MET A 38 -11.92 -10.21 4.79
C MET A 38 -12.43 -11.03 5.97
N LYS A 39 -13.37 -11.95 5.72
CA LYS A 39 -13.81 -12.91 6.74
C LYS A 39 -12.67 -13.82 7.19
N PHE A 40 -11.91 -14.36 6.25
CA PHE A 40 -10.76 -15.20 6.53
C PHE A 40 -9.69 -14.48 7.36
N ILE A 41 -9.35 -13.23 6.99
CA ILE A 41 -8.40 -12.40 7.74
C ILE A 41 -8.93 -12.16 9.18
N TYR A 42 -10.20 -11.78 9.31
CA TYR A 42 -10.81 -11.56 10.62
C TYR A 42 -10.75 -12.81 11.50
N ASP A 43 -11.22 -13.95 10.98
CA ASP A 43 -11.22 -15.23 11.71
C ASP A 43 -9.80 -15.65 12.10
N GLY A 44 -8.83 -15.47 11.21
CA GLY A 44 -7.41 -15.76 11.45
C GLY A 44 -6.82 -14.90 12.57
N ILE A 45 -7.07 -13.58 12.54
CA ILE A 45 -6.63 -12.66 13.60
C ILE A 45 -7.26 -13.06 14.95
N VAL A 46 -8.56 -13.32 14.98
CA VAL A 46 -9.26 -13.75 16.21
C VAL A 46 -8.68 -15.05 16.74
N ALA A 47 -8.41 -16.03 15.87
CA ALA A 47 -7.81 -17.30 16.28
C ALA A 47 -6.39 -17.12 16.86
N ILE A 48 -5.58 -16.26 16.25
CA ILE A 48 -4.22 -15.93 16.75
C ILE A 48 -4.32 -15.29 18.14
N ILE A 49 -5.19 -14.28 18.30
CA ILE A 49 -5.35 -13.59 19.59
C ILE A 49 -5.86 -14.55 20.66
N LYS A 50 -6.87 -15.37 20.36
CA LYS A 50 -7.38 -16.37 21.30
C LYS A 50 -6.31 -17.38 21.76
N LYS A 51 -5.44 -17.80 20.85
CA LYS A 51 -4.42 -18.81 21.13
C LYS A 51 -3.17 -18.23 21.80
N ARG A 52 -2.78 -17.00 21.44
CA ARG A 52 -1.51 -16.41 21.83
C ARG A 52 -1.62 -15.13 22.65
N GLY A 53 -2.81 -14.61 22.86
CA GLY A 53 -3.08 -13.38 23.62
C GLY A 53 -2.80 -12.09 22.82
N ARG A 54 -1.96 -12.14 21.80
CA ARG A 54 -1.58 -10.97 20.99
C ARG A 54 -1.08 -11.35 19.59
N ILE A 55 -0.98 -10.34 18.73
CA ILE A 55 -0.31 -10.43 17.43
C ILE A 55 1.16 -10.07 17.64
N TYR A 56 2.06 -10.95 17.22
CA TYR A 56 3.52 -10.76 17.37
C TYR A 56 4.19 -10.30 16.10
N GLU A 57 3.58 -10.61 14.95
CA GLU A 57 4.18 -10.39 13.65
C GLU A 57 3.54 -9.19 12.95
N TYR A 58 4.38 -8.24 12.53
CA TYR A 58 3.93 -7.02 11.83
C TYR A 58 3.18 -7.34 10.52
N PHE A 59 3.62 -8.37 9.80
CA PHE A 59 3.06 -8.78 8.52
C PHE A 59 1.97 -9.86 8.65
N THR A 60 1.31 -9.98 9.81
CA THR A 60 0.28 -11.02 10.03
C THR A 60 -0.82 -11.00 8.98
N ILE A 61 -1.27 -9.81 8.53
CA ILE A 61 -2.30 -9.69 7.51
C ILE A 61 -1.79 -10.22 6.17
N GLU A 62 -0.57 -9.87 5.80
CA GLU A 62 0.06 -10.34 4.57
C GLU A 62 0.23 -11.86 4.56
N TYR A 63 0.61 -12.47 5.67
CA TYR A 63 0.67 -13.93 5.80
C TYR A 63 -0.71 -14.58 5.66
N LEU A 64 -1.75 -14.01 6.26
CA LEU A 64 -3.11 -14.52 6.11
C LEU A 64 -3.58 -14.42 4.66
N ILE A 65 -3.27 -13.32 3.95
CA ILE A 65 -3.57 -13.18 2.52
C ILE A 65 -2.82 -14.25 1.72
N ALA A 66 -1.52 -14.49 2.01
CA ALA A 66 -0.74 -15.52 1.33
C ALA A 66 -1.34 -16.92 1.52
N ILE A 67 -1.70 -17.27 2.75
CA ILE A 67 -2.38 -18.56 3.05
C ILE A 67 -3.70 -18.65 2.26
N PHE A 68 -4.48 -17.58 2.21
CA PHE A 68 -5.73 -17.58 1.45
C PHE A 68 -5.50 -17.71 -0.05
N TYR A 69 -4.51 -17.01 -0.58
CA TYR A 69 -4.10 -17.08 -1.98
C TYR A 69 -3.67 -18.50 -2.39
N ASP A 70 -2.84 -19.16 -1.58
CA ASP A 70 -2.34 -20.51 -1.87
C ASP A 70 -3.43 -21.60 -1.81
N ASN A 71 -4.48 -21.37 -1.00
CA ASN A 71 -5.53 -22.36 -0.76
C ASN A 71 -6.86 -22.02 -1.44
N ASN A 72 -6.93 -20.95 -2.24
CA ASN A 72 -8.17 -20.53 -2.88
C ASN A 72 -7.96 -20.19 -4.35
N THR A 73 -8.27 -21.12 -5.23
CA THR A 73 -8.07 -20.99 -6.69
C THR A 73 -8.73 -19.74 -7.26
N TRP A 74 -9.98 -19.46 -6.85
CA TRP A 74 -10.68 -18.25 -7.31
C TRP A 74 -9.95 -16.98 -6.93
N PHE A 75 -9.44 -16.90 -5.71
CA PHE A 75 -8.71 -15.71 -5.25
C PHE A 75 -7.35 -15.59 -5.95
N LYS A 76 -6.68 -16.73 -6.17
CA LYS A 76 -5.44 -16.79 -6.93
C LYS A 76 -5.62 -16.27 -8.36
N GLU A 77 -6.61 -16.77 -9.08
CA GLU A 77 -6.94 -16.29 -10.42
C GLU A 77 -7.28 -14.80 -10.45
N LEU A 78 -8.05 -14.33 -9.45
CA LEU A 78 -8.38 -12.92 -9.30
C LEU A 78 -7.12 -12.06 -9.13
N ILE A 79 -6.22 -12.44 -8.24
CA ILE A 79 -4.98 -11.69 -7.96
C ILE A 79 -4.04 -11.73 -9.17
N ASP A 80 -3.86 -12.89 -9.79
CA ASP A 80 -2.95 -13.05 -10.93
C ASP A 80 -3.48 -12.31 -12.19
N GLY A 81 -4.81 -12.18 -12.32
CA GLY A 81 -5.46 -11.43 -13.40
C GLY A 81 -5.57 -9.92 -13.18
N LEU A 82 -5.24 -9.42 -11.98
CA LEU A 82 -5.30 -7.98 -11.71
C LEU A 82 -4.10 -7.26 -12.34
N GLU A 83 -4.37 -6.32 -13.22
CA GLU A 83 -3.43 -5.23 -13.52
C GLU A 83 -3.40 -4.30 -12.31
N GLY A 84 -2.46 -4.55 -11.39
CA GLY A 84 -2.37 -3.77 -10.17
C GLY A 84 -1.80 -2.37 -10.41
N PHE A 85 -2.29 -1.38 -9.68
CA PHE A 85 -1.58 -0.11 -9.54
C PHE A 85 -0.27 -0.39 -8.80
N ALA A 86 0.82 -0.33 -9.54
CA ALA A 86 2.14 -0.40 -8.94
C ALA A 86 2.37 0.92 -8.19
N LEU A 87 2.21 0.89 -6.88
CA LEU A 87 2.64 1.99 -6.02
C LEU A 87 4.06 1.69 -5.55
N SER A 88 5.04 2.36 -6.13
CA SER A 88 6.34 2.46 -5.51
C SER A 88 6.23 3.42 -4.31
N ARG A 89 6.86 3.08 -3.20
CA ARG A 89 6.90 3.95 -2.01
C ARG A 89 7.57 5.28 -2.27
N ASN A 90 8.39 5.36 -3.31
CA ASN A 90 9.25 6.48 -3.63
C ASN A 90 8.72 7.31 -4.81
N ASN A 91 7.48 7.11 -5.24
CA ASN A 91 6.96 7.77 -6.43
C ASN A 91 6.51 9.21 -6.22
N ILE A 92 6.44 9.68 -4.99
CA ILE A 92 6.17 11.09 -4.72
C ILE A 92 7.14 11.60 -3.67
N ASP A 93 7.97 12.56 -4.08
CA ASP A 93 8.77 13.35 -3.16
C ASP A 93 8.08 14.71 -2.97
N LEU A 94 7.41 14.86 -1.84
CA LEU A 94 6.75 16.12 -1.52
C LEU A 94 7.72 17.25 -1.24
N ASN A 95 9.01 16.97 -1.00
CA ASN A 95 10.05 17.96 -0.80
C ASN A 95 10.69 18.44 -2.12
N GLU A 96 10.28 17.83 -3.26
CA GLU A 96 10.76 18.26 -4.57
C GLU A 96 10.31 19.69 -4.87
N GLU A 97 11.20 20.45 -5.53
CA GLU A 97 10.90 21.81 -5.96
C GLU A 97 9.67 21.81 -6.87
N TRP A 98 8.71 22.68 -6.57
CA TRP A 98 7.50 22.81 -7.35
C TRP A 98 7.77 23.26 -8.78
N SER A 99 7.16 22.55 -9.72
CA SER A 99 7.02 22.97 -11.13
C SER A 99 5.65 22.53 -11.66
N SER A 100 5.15 23.20 -12.70
CA SER A 100 3.86 22.86 -13.31
C SER A 100 3.81 21.43 -13.88
N ASP A 101 4.95 20.91 -14.32
CA ASP A 101 5.06 19.57 -14.93
C ASP A 101 5.15 18.47 -13.86
N LEU A 102 5.40 18.87 -12.60
CA LEU A 102 5.56 17.91 -11.51
C LEU A 102 4.30 17.06 -11.33
N LEU A 103 3.11 17.67 -11.38
CA LEU A 103 1.85 16.95 -11.25
C LEU A 103 1.59 15.97 -12.41
N GLN A 104 2.15 16.21 -13.59
CA GLN A 104 2.00 15.30 -14.73
C GLN A 104 2.81 14.01 -14.53
N ARG A 105 3.87 14.06 -13.71
CA ARG A 105 4.66 12.88 -13.34
C ARG A 105 3.97 12.01 -12.28
N TYR A 106 3.03 12.59 -11.56
CA TYR A 106 2.26 11.92 -10.51
C TYR A 106 0.85 11.58 -11.02
N ASP A 107 0.76 10.57 -11.86
CA ASP A 107 -0.45 10.15 -12.56
C ASP A 107 -1.24 9.05 -11.84
N ARG A 108 -0.81 8.66 -10.64
CA ARG A 108 -1.44 7.57 -9.88
C ARG A 108 -2.58 8.08 -9.01
N PRO A 109 -3.65 7.29 -8.86
CA PRO A 109 -4.78 7.69 -8.03
C PRO A 109 -4.48 7.71 -6.53
N PHE A 110 -3.40 7.03 -6.09
CA PHE A 110 -3.03 6.93 -4.68
C PHE A 110 -1.52 6.94 -4.50
N TYR A 111 -1.07 7.64 -3.44
CA TYR A 111 0.32 7.68 -3.01
C TYR A 111 0.40 7.42 -1.51
N LYS A 112 1.37 6.61 -1.09
CA LYS A 112 1.65 6.39 0.31
C LYS A 112 2.66 7.40 0.79
N LEU A 113 2.24 8.26 1.70
CA LEU A 113 3.12 9.17 2.42
C LEU A 113 3.65 8.50 3.70
N SER A 114 4.79 8.96 4.17
CA SER A 114 5.40 8.47 5.41
C SER A 114 5.38 9.57 6.47
N TYR A 115 4.81 9.29 7.62
CA TYR A 115 4.89 10.18 8.78
C TYR A 115 6.32 10.34 9.33
N LYS A 116 7.24 9.47 8.89
CA LYS A 116 8.67 9.55 9.25
C LYS A 116 9.45 10.53 8.37
N THR A 117 8.85 11.01 7.30
CA THR A 117 9.47 11.99 6.40
C THR A 117 9.16 13.38 6.92
N ALA A 118 10.20 14.19 7.15
CA ALA A 118 10.04 15.61 7.44
C ALA A 118 9.71 16.34 6.12
N TYR A 119 8.49 16.81 6.00
CA TYR A 119 8.08 17.61 4.85
C TYR A 119 8.43 19.08 5.08
N GLN A 120 9.04 19.68 4.07
CA GLN A 120 9.54 21.06 4.11
C GLN A 120 8.68 21.93 3.19
N GLU A 121 8.40 23.16 3.61
CA GLU A 121 7.68 24.11 2.76
C GLU A 121 8.57 24.69 1.66
N LEU A 122 9.86 24.84 1.94
CA LEU A 122 10.85 25.37 1.02
C LEU A 122 12.00 24.38 0.84
N THR A 123 12.55 24.37 -0.36
CA THR A 123 13.82 23.68 -0.66
C THR A 123 14.99 24.40 0.02
N SER A 124 16.16 23.78 0.02
CA SER A 124 17.41 24.42 0.50
C SER A 124 17.78 25.69 -0.27
N SER A 125 17.28 25.84 -1.50
CA SER A 125 17.43 27.04 -2.33
C SER A 125 16.35 28.11 -2.10
N GLY A 126 15.42 27.91 -1.15
CA GLY A 126 14.34 28.84 -0.82
C GLY A 126 13.15 28.82 -1.77
N LYS A 127 13.05 27.82 -2.65
CA LYS A 127 11.91 27.68 -3.55
C LYS A 127 10.83 26.80 -2.93
N MET A 128 9.57 27.03 -3.32
CA MET A 128 8.44 26.23 -2.84
C MET A 128 8.57 24.76 -3.23
N THR A 129 8.20 23.89 -2.31
CA THR A 129 8.10 22.45 -2.54
C THR A 129 6.69 22.07 -3.00
N LEU A 130 6.54 20.86 -3.53
CA LEU A 130 5.22 20.28 -3.82
C LEU A 130 4.37 20.21 -2.53
N TYR A 131 4.98 19.90 -1.38
CA TYR A 131 4.30 19.89 -0.09
C TYR A 131 3.65 21.25 0.22
N LYS A 132 4.39 22.36 0.07
CA LYS A 132 3.86 23.71 0.31
C LYS A 132 2.69 24.04 -0.58
N VAL A 133 2.80 23.74 -1.88
CA VAL A 133 1.71 24.01 -2.84
C VAL A 133 0.45 23.23 -2.53
N LEU A 134 0.58 21.95 -2.13
CA LEU A 134 -0.57 21.14 -1.72
C LEU A 134 -1.17 21.65 -0.39
N LEU A 135 -0.34 22.03 0.56
CA LEU A 135 -0.79 22.60 1.83
C LEU A 135 -1.61 23.88 1.60
N ASP A 136 -1.10 24.81 0.80
CA ASP A 136 -1.78 26.08 0.51
C ASP A 136 -3.11 25.90 -0.25
N LYS A 137 -3.19 24.82 -1.04
CA LYS A 137 -4.39 24.55 -1.85
C LYS A 137 -5.50 23.82 -1.08
N TYR A 138 -5.17 22.97 -0.09
CA TYR A 138 -6.09 22.01 0.50
C TYR A 138 -6.18 22.06 2.03
N ALA A 139 -5.34 22.81 2.72
CA ALA A 139 -5.44 23.08 4.14
C ALA A 139 -6.09 24.42 4.40
#